data_d83a617ff31f433f340fe9a0c9bc86f9
#
_entry.id   d83a617ff31f433f340fe9a0c9bc86f9
#
_cell.length_a   1.000
_cell.length_b   1.000
_cell.length_c   1.000
_cell.angle_alpha   90.00
_cell.angle_beta   90.00
_cell.angle_gamma   90.00
#
_symmetry.space_group_name_H-M   'P 1'
#
loop_
_entity.id
_entity.type
_entity.pdbx_description
1 polymer ?
#
loop_
_entity_poly.entity_id
_entity_poly.type
_entity_poly.pdbx_seq_one_letter_code
_entity_poly.pdbx_strand_id
1 'polypeptide(L)'
;MKQNNMLAMILAGGRGSRLHELTNKVAKPAVSYGGKYRIIDFPLSNCANSGINVVGVLTQYESILLNSYVAAGRRWGLDAKESGVFVLPPREKADANLDVYRGTADAISQNIDFIDTYSPEYLLVLSGDHIYKMNYDKMLQEHKDNGAEIGRAHV
;
A
#
# COMPACT_ATOMS: atom_id res chain seq x y z
N MET A 1 -19.84 -8.87 0.69
CA MET A 1 -19.20 -8.10 1.78
C MET A 1 -19.61 -6.66 1.64
N LYS A 2 -19.88 -5.98 2.76
CA LYS A 2 -20.23 -4.56 2.73
C LYS A 2 -18.97 -3.77 2.36
N GLN A 3 -19.00 -3.05 1.25
CA GLN A 3 -17.91 -2.21 0.80
C GLN A 3 -17.78 -1.03 1.79
N ASN A 4 -16.62 -0.86 2.38
CA ASN A 4 -16.40 0.19 3.38
C ASN A 4 -15.79 1.43 2.78
N ASN A 5 -16.11 1.89 1.68
CA ASN A 5 -15.72 3.16 1.00
C ASN A 5 -14.31 3.70 1.37
N MET A 6 -13.40 2.77 1.64
CA MET A 6 -12.00 2.99 2.05
C MET A 6 -11.06 2.62 0.90
N LEU A 7 -10.10 3.50 0.62
CA LEU A 7 -8.97 3.21 -0.26
C LEU A 7 -7.71 3.07 0.59
N ALA A 8 -6.88 2.07 0.31
CA ALA A 8 -5.61 1.90 1.02
C ALA A 8 -4.42 2.36 0.16
N MET A 9 -3.47 3.03 0.81
CA MET A 9 -2.17 3.40 0.25
C MET A 9 -1.08 2.74 1.09
N ILE A 10 -0.35 1.79 0.49
CA ILE A 10 0.75 1.07 1.14
C ILE A 10 2.08 1.71 0.76
N LEU A 11 2.78 2.24 1.74
CA LEU A 11 4.10 2.85 1.58
C LEU A 11 5.17 1.74 1.47
N ALA A 12 5.46 1.33 0.26
CA ALA A 12 6.41 0.26 -0.06
C ALA A 12 7.80 0.80 -0.46
N GLY A 13 8.05 2.07 -0.23
CA GLY A 13 9.30 2.75 -0.51
C GLY A 13 10.34 2.54 0.57
N GLY A 14 11.59 2.40 0.15
CA GLY A 14 12.75 2.29 1.01
C GLY A 14 13.72 1.22 0.52
N ARG A 15 15.01 1.58 0.48
CA ARG A 15 16.08 0.65 0.05
C ARG A 15 16.26 -0.55 0.98
N GLY A 16 15.63 -0.52 2.18
CA GLY A 16 15.76 -1.61 3.15
C GLY A 16 17.21 -1.84 3.58
N SER A 17 18.02 -0.79 3.61
CA SER A 17 19.47 -0.86 3.89
C SER A 17 19.84 -1.66 5.14
N ARG A 18 18.92 -1.77 6.10
CA ARG A 18 19.09 -2.56 7.33
C ARG A 18 19.04 -4.09 7.11
N LEU A 19 18.50 -4.54 5.99
CA LEU A 19 18.42 -5.96 5.63
C LEU A 19 19.58 -6.40 4.72
N HIS A 20 20.56 -5.51 4.47
CA HIS A 20 21.81 -5.76 3.76
C HIS A 20 21.62 -6.64 2.50
N GLU A 21 22.14 -7.85 2.51
CA GLU A 21 22.15 -8.75 1.35
C GLU A 21 20.77 -9.11 0.81
N LEU A 22 19.72 -9.14 1.67
CA LEU A 22 18.36 -9.45 1.27
C LEU A 22 17.71 -8.39 0.38
N THR A 23 18.18 -7.14 0.48
CA THR A 23 17.60 -6.01 -0.26
C THR A 23 18.49 -5.45 -1.36
N ASN A 24 19.67 -6.01 -1.59
CA ASN A 24 20.58 -5.56 -2.64
C ASN A 24 19.99 -5.65 -4.05
N LYS A 25 19.06 -6.60 -4.28
CA LYS A 25 18.45 -6.85 -5.60
C LYS A 25 16.91 -6.83 -5.57
N VAL A 26 16.32 -6.70 -4.40
CA VAL A 26 14.86 -6.83 -4.22
C VAL A 26 14.36 -5.75 -3.28
N ALA A 27 13.31 -5.04 -3.64
CA ALA A 27 12.66 -4.08 -2.74
C ALA A 27 12.19 -4.79 -1.46
N LYS A 28 12.36 -4.14 -0.30
CA LYS A 28 12.03 -4.71 1.03
C LYS A 28 10.65 -5.38 1.08
N PRO A 29 9.56 -4.80 0.55
CA PRO A 29 8.25 -5.44 0.54
C PRO A 29 8.18 -6.73 -0.27
N ALA A 30 9.06 -6.89 -1.25
CA ALA A 30 9.15 -8.09 -2.10
C ALA A 30 10.07 -9.19 -1.53
N VAL A 31 10.70 -8.96 -0.38
CA VAL A 31 11.53 -9.97 0.31
C VAL A 31 10.65 -11.14 0.76
N SER A 32 11.14 -12.36 0.52
CA SER A 32 10.46 -13.58 0.94
C SER A 32 10.39 -13.71 2.46
N TYR A 33 9.25 -14.15 2.95
CA TYR A 33 8.99 -14.44 4.34
C TYR A 33 8.41 -15.85 4.51
N GLY A 34 9.06 -16.69 5.30
CA GLY A 34 8.62 -18.07 5.51
C GLY A 34 8.60 -18.93 4.24
N GLY A 35 9.38 -18.59 3.22
CA GLY A 35 9.55 -19.35 1.98
C GLY A 35 8.40 -19.24 0.97
N LYS A 36 7.17 -18.98 1.40
CA LYS A 36 5.97 -18.95 0.55
C LYS A 36 5.41 -17.55 0.32
N TYR A 37 5.55 -16.69 1.30
CA TYR A 37 5.00 -15.35 1.30
C TYR A 37 6.08 -14.29 1.10
N ARG A 38 5.64 -13.06 0.84
CA ARG A 38 6.48 -11.86 0.86
C ARG A 38 5.97 -10.90 1.92
N ILE A 39 6.78 -9.97 2.35
CA ILE A 39 6.39 -9.00 3.39
C ILE A 39 5.11 -8.25 2.98
N ILE A 40 4.97 -7.87 1.72
CA ILE A 40 3.80 -7.17 1.18
C ILE A 40 2.48 -7.97 1.27
N ASP A 41 2.55 -9.30 1.38
CA ASP A 41 1.34 -10.14 1.49
C ASP A 41 0.52 -9.82 2.74
N PHE A 42 1.16 -9.42 3.83
CA PHE A 42 0.48 -9.15 5.10
C PHE A 42 -0.45 -7.93 4.99
N PRO A 43 0.02 -6.72 4.62
CA PRO A 43 -0.88 -5.59 4.47
C PRO A 43 -1.92 -5.80 3.36
N LEU A 44 -1.58 -6.46 2.24
CA LEU A 44 -2.55 -6.74 1.18
C LEU A 44 -3.64 -7.72 1.63
N SER A 45 -3.28 -8.78 2.36
CA SER A 45 -4.25 -9.72 2.94
C SER A 45 -5.14 -9.03 3.97
N ASN A 46 -4.58 -8.16 4.81
CA ASN A 46 -5.37 -7.40 5.77
C ASN A 46 -6.36 -6.46 5.08
N CYS A 47 -5.96 -5.78 3.99
CA CYS A 47 -6.85 -4.96 3.18
C CYS A 47 -8.01 -5.78 2.60
N ALA A 48 -7.70 -6.88 1.93
CA ALA A 48 -8.70 -7.76 1.34
C ALA A 48 -9.70 -8.30 2.38
N ASN A 49 -9.19 -8.77 3.52
CA ASN A 49 -10.00 -9.30 4.61
C ASN A 49 -10.82 -8.22 5.35
N SER A 50 -10.45 -6.96 5.20
CA SER A 50 -11.15 -5.81 5.78
C SER A 50 -12.15 -5.16 4.82
N GLY A 51 -12.39 -5.75 3.64
CA GLY A 51 -13.34 -5.22 2.64
C GLY A 51 -12.84 -4.01 1.87
N ILE A 52 -11.52 -3.78 1.83
CA ILE A 52 -10.89 -2.73 1.01
C ILE A 52 -10.62 -3.30 -0.37
N ASN A 53 -11.20 -2.71 -1.40
CA ASN A 53 -11.15 -3.24 -2.76
C ASN A 53 -10.06 -2.60 -3.62
N VAL A 54 -9.68 -1.36 -3.33
CA VAL A 54 -8.66 -0.61 -4.10
C VAL A 54 -7.47 -0.31 -3.22
N VAL A 55 -6.30 -0.76 -3.68
CA VAL A 55 -5.04 -0.59 -2.96
C VAL A 55 -3.97 -0.02 -3.90
N GLY A 56 -3.44 1.14 -3.55
CA GLY A 56 -2.25 1.72 -4.16
C GLY A 56 -0.99 1.28 -3.40
N VAL A 57 0.00 0.77 -4.10
CA VAL A 57 1.31 0.41 -3.54
C VAL A 57 2.34 1.42 -4.04
N LEU A 58 2.77 2.32 -3.15
CA LEU A 58 3.72 3.38 -3.49
C LEU A 58 5.15 2.86 -3.36
N THR A 59 5.84 2.78 -4.50
CA THR A 59 7.21 2.26 -4.57
C THR A 59 8.19 3.38 -4.88
N GLN A 60 9.31 3.43 -4.19
CA GLN A 60 10.37 4.42 -4.46
C GLN A 60 11.09 4.15 -5.78
N TYR A 61 11.18 2.89 -6.16
CA TYR A 61 11.83 2.44 -7.38
C TYR A 61 10.90 1.49 -8.11
N GLU A 62 10.92 1.55 -9.44
CA GLU A 62 10.24 0.58 -10.27
C GLU A 62 10.86 -0.82 -10.03
N SER A 63 10.10 -1.68 -9.39
CA SER A 63 10.51 -3.06 -9.12
C SER A 63 9.68 -4.00 -9.99
N ILE A 64 10.28 -4.52 -11.05
CA ILE A 64 9.65 -5.51 -11.93
C ILE A 64 9.16 -6.72 -11.10
N LEU A 65 9.94 -7.16 -10.12
CA LEU A 65 9.59 -8.29 -9.25
C LEU A 65 8.37 -7.95 -8.38
N LEU A 66 8.30 -6.76 -7.81
CA LEU A 66 7.17 -6.35 -7.00
C LEU A 66 5.93 -6.16 -7.88
N ASN A 67 6.07 -5.50 -9.02
CA ASN A 67 4.99 -5.32 -10.00
C ASN A 67 4.41 -6.65 -10.45
N SER A 68 5.24 -7.60 -10.86
CA SER A 68 4.81 -8.94 -11.29
C SER A 68 4.14 -9.71 -10.15
N TYR A 69 4.61 -9.54 -8.92
CA TYR A 69 4.08 -10.25 -7.77
C TYR A 69 2.70 -9.74 -7.35
N VAL A 70 2.50 -8.43 -7.33
CA VAL A 70 1.22 -7.82 -6.94
C VAL A 70 0.23 -7.70 -8.09
N ALA A 71 0.67 -7.98 -9.32
CA ALA A 71 -0.08 -7.73 -10.55
C ALA A 71 -1.55 -8.15 -10.45
N ALA A 72 -2.43 -7.19 -10.73
CA ALA A 72 -3.88 -7.32 -10.75
C ALA A 72 -4.56 -7.79 -9.44
N GLY A 73 -3.82 -7.96 -8.34
CA GLY A 73 -4.41 -8.31 -7.04
C GLY A 73 -5.01 -9.71 -6.92
N ARG A 74 -4.82 -10.61 -7.89
CA ARG A 74 -5.44 -11.95 -7.94
C ARG A 74 -5.20 -12.79 -6.70
N ARG A 75 -4.00 -12.74 -6.14
CA ARG A 75 -3.64 -13.52 -4.95
C ARG A 75 -4.51 -13.23 -3.74
N TRP A 76 -5.08 -12.04 -3.66
CA TRP A 76 -5.89 -11.55 -2.53
C TRP A 76 -7.36 -11.38 -2.90
N GLY A 77 -7.77 -11.81 -4.12
CA GLY A 77 -9.12 -11.61 -4.61
C GLY A 77 -9.48 -10.15 -4.90
N LEU A 78 -8.46 -9.34 -5.19
CA LEU A 78 -8.60 -7.92 -5.53
C LEU A 78 -8.50 -7.71 -7.05
N ASP A 79 -9.17 -8.55 -7.84
CA ASP A 79 -9.13 -8.54 -9.31
C ASP A 79 -10.52 -8.46 -9.96
N ALA A 80 -11.55 -8.09 -9.20
CA ALA A 80 -12.89 -7.84 -9.73
C ALA A 80 -12.94 -6.48 -10.47
N LYS A 81 -14.02 -6.24 -11.20
CA LYS A 81 -14.21 -5.08 -12.10
C LYS A 81 -13.95 -3.71 -11.42
N GLU A 82 -14.26 -3.59 -10.13
CA GLU A 82 -14.12 -2.34 -9.34
C GLU A 82 -13.07 -2.47 -8.23
N SER A 83 -12.16 -3.43 -8.36
CA SER A 83 -11.09 -3.66 -7.40
C SER A 83 -9.74 -3.76 -8.09
N GLY A 84 -8.65 -3.59 -7.36
CA GLY A 84 -7.32 -3.76 -7.90
C GLY A 84 -6.22 -3.39 -6.93
N VAL A 85 -5.03 -3.92 -7.23
CA VAL A 85 -3.77 -3.49 -6.63
C VAL A 85 -2.96 -2.76 -7.69
N PHE A 86 -2.63 -1.52 -7.44
CA PHE A 86 -1.95 -0.63 -8.36
C PHE A 86 -0.59 -0.26 -7.80
N VAL A 87 0.47 -0.52 -8.56
CA VAL A 87 1.81 -0.06 -8.18
C VAL A 87 2.02 1.34 -8.72
N LEU A 88 2.33 2.27 -7.83
CA LEU A 88 2.44 3.69 -8.09
C LEU A 88 3.88 4.13 -7.84
N PRO A 89 4.70 4.25 -8.89
CA PRO A 89 6.04 4.82 -8.81
C PRO A 89 5.98 6.35 -8.70
N PRO A 90 7.09 7.02 -8.32
CA PRO A 90 7.19 8.48 -8.39
C PRO A 90 6.93 8.97 -9.81
N ARG A 91 6.25 10.12 -9.93
CA ARG A 91 6.00 10.74 -11.23
C ARG A 91 7.23 11.51 -11.70
N GLU A 92 7.52 11.43 -13.00
CA GLU A 92 8.49 12.31 -13.66
C GLU A 92 8.08 13.77 -13.45
N LYS A 93 9.01 14.58 -12.94
CA LYS A 93 8.88 16.04 -12.91
C LYS A 93 9.86 16.59 -13.93
N ALA A 94 9.37 17.46 -14.83
CA ALA A 94 10.12 18.03 -15.94
C ALA A 94 11.43 18.73 -15.55
N ASP A 95 11.58 19.13 -14.29
CA ASP A 95 12.73 19.91 -13.78
C ASP A 95 13.56 19.20 -12.70
N ALA A 96 13.35 17.92 -12.43
CA ALA A 96 14.05 17.24 -11.35
C ALA A 96 14.86 16.04 -11.88
N ASN A 97 16.17 16.08 -11.66
CA ASN A 97 17.09 15.00 -11.99
C ASN A 97 16.88 13.67 -11.23
N LEU A 98 15.83 13.53 -10.43
CA LEU A 98 15.53 12.34 -9.64
C LEU A 98 14.02 12.16 -9.46
N ASP A 99 13.48 11.11 -10.05
CA ASP A 99 12.12 10.64 -9.87
C ASP A 99 12.01 9.86 -8.54
N VAL A 100 11.91 10.60 -7.43
CA VAL A 100 11.83 10.00 -6.10
C VAL A 100 10.76 10.68 -5.27
N TYR A 101 10.09 9.92 -4.40
CA TYR A 101 9.29 10.50 -3.33
C TYR A 101 10.20 11.09 -2.26
N ARG A 102 9.99 12.35 -1.90
CA ARG A 102 10.76 13.07 -0.88
C ARG A 102 10.39 12.68 0.55
N GLY A 103 9.42 11.82 0.71
CA GLY A 103 8.92 11.31 1.98
C GLY A 103 7.53 10.72 1.85
N THR A 104 6.96 10.26 2.95
CA THR A 104 5.67 9.56 2.96
C THR A 104 4.51 10.48 2.54
N ALA A 105 4.51 11.72 3.01
CA ALA A 105 3.49 12.70 2.64
C ALA A 105 3.58 13.09 1.16
N ASP A 106 4.79 13.27 0.64
CA ASP A 106 5.01 13.55 -0.78
C ASP A 106 4.55 12.39 -1.67
N ALA A 107 4.76 11.14 -1.24
CA ALA A 107 4.28 9.97 -1.96
C ALA A 107 2.74 9.96 -2.09
N ILE A 108 2.02 10.32 -1.04
CA ILE A 108 0.56 10.46 -1.09
C ILE A 108 0.16 11.64 -1.99
N SER A 109 0.81 12.79 -1.79
CA SER A 109 0.51 14.04 -2.54
C SER A 109 0.68 13.86 -4.06
N GLN A 110 1.72 13.16 -4.51
CA GLN A 110 1.94 12.89 -5.93
C GLN A 110 0.88 11.98 -6.56
N ASN A 111 0.09 11.27 -5.75
CA ASN A 111 -0.92 10.32 -6.20
C ASN A 111 -2.36 10.74 -5.84
N ILE A 112 -2.59 12.04 -5.59
CA ILE A 112 -3.94 12.58 -5.33
C ILE A 112 -4.90 12.26 -6.47
N ASP A 113 -4.48 12.38 -7.72
CA ASP A 113 -5.35 12.07 -8.88
C ASP A 113 -5.80 10.61 -8.89
N PHE A 114 -4.93 9.68 -8.43
CA PHE A 114 -5.31 8.28 -8.27
C PHE A 114 -6.39 8.14 -7.20
N ILE A 115 -6.23 8.82 -6.07
CA ILE A 115 -7.21 8.82 -4.98
C ILE A 115 -8.54 9.40 -5.46
N ASP A 116 -8.51 10.55 -6.14
CA ASP A 116 -9.68 11.26 -6.65
C ASP A 116 -10.45 10.41 -7.68
N THR A 117 -9.76 9.59 -8.47
CA THR A 117 -10.38 8.68 -9.44
C THR A 117 -11.40 7.73 -8.76
N TYR A 118 -11.13 7.32 -7.53
CA TYR A 118 -11.99 6.41 -6.78
C TYR A 118 -12.89 7.13 -5.76
N SER A 119 -12.65 8.42 -5.52
CA SER A 119 -13.43 9.26 -4.59
C SER A 119 -13.75 8.57 -3.27
N PRO A 120 -12.76 8.03 -2.54
CA PRO A 120 -13.00 7.33 -1.30
C PRO A 120 -13.45 8.29 -0.20
N GLU A 121 -14.29 7.83 0.71
CA GLU A 121 -14.67 8.59 1.90
C GLU A 121 -13.55 8.58 2.95
N TYR A 122 -12.77 7.49 2.99
CA TYR A 122 -11.66 7.31 3.92
C TYR A 122 -10.41 6.82 3.21
N LEU A 123 -9.28 7.36 3.62
CA LEU A 123 -7.96 6.95 3.15
C LEU A 123 -7.21 6.23 4.28
N LEU A 124 -6.83 4.98 4.03
CA LEU A 124 -5.99 4.20 4.92
C LEU A 124 -4.54 4.23 4.44
N VAL A 125 -3.63 4.73 5.27
CA VAL A 125 -2.20 4.77 4.97
C VAL A 125 -1.48 3.70 5.80
N LEU A 126 -0.77 2.80 5.12
CA LEU A 126 -0.10 1.65 5.73
C LEU A 126 1.39 1.64 5.41
N SER A 127 2.21 1.16 6.34
CA SER A 127 3.58 0.78 6.05
C SER A 127 3.62 -0.59 5.35
N GLY A 128 4.46 -0.70 4.32
CA GLY A 128 4.60 -1.94 3.52
C GLY A 128 5.50 -3.00 4.15
N ASP A 129 6.04 -2.76 5.34
CA ASP A 129 7.00 -3.64 6.02
C ASP A 129 6.48 -4.21 7.35
N HIS A 130 5.21 -4.02 7.65
CA HIS A 130 4.59 -4.54 8.86
C HIS A 130 4.06 -5.96 8.66
N ILE A 131 4.51 -6.88 9.50
CA ILE A 131 4.09 -8.28 9.53
C ILE A 131 3.17 -8.49 10.74
N TYR A 132 1.87 -8.26 10.55
CA TYR A 132 0.86 -8.42 11.58
C TYR A 132 -0.49 -8.75 10.96
N LYS A 133 -1.44 -9.19 11.78
CA LYS A 133 -2.84 -9.41 11.39
C LYS A 133 -3.71 -8.34 12.03
N MET A 134 -4.43 -7.58 11.22
CA MET A 134 -5.30 -6.51 11.68
C MET A 134 -6.57 -6.42 10.83
N ASN A 135 -7.67 -6.08 11.48
CA ASN A 135 -8.94 -5.77 10.82
C ASN A 135 -9.10 -4.25 10.74
N TYR A 136 -8.89 -3.69 9.55
CA TYR A 136 -8.99 -2.25 9.32
C TYR A 136 -10.43 -1.72 9.35
N ASP A 137 -11.44 -2.58 9.14
CA ASP A 137 -12.83 -2.18 9.27
C ASP A 137 -13.18 -1.83 10.72
N LYS A 138 -12.65 -2.57 11.69
CA LYS A 138 -12.80 -2.23 13.11
C LYS A 138 -12.15 -0.87 13.43
N MET A 139 -10.96 -0.63 12.92
CA MET A 139 -10.28 0.66 13.09
C MET A 139 -11.10 1.81 12.49
N LEU A 140 -11.72 1.60 11.33
CA LEU A 140 -12.62 2.57 10.71
C LEU A 140 -13.85 2.84 11.57
N GLN A 141 -14.47 1.80 12.17
CA GLN A 141 -15.62 2.00 13.06
C GLN A 141 -15.24 2.86 14.28
N GLU A 142 -14.12 2.56 14.93
CA GLU A 142 -13.63 3.37 16.05
C GLU A 142 -13.34 4.82 15.64
N HIS A 143 -12.78 5.03 14.43
CA HIS A 143 -12.56 6.36 13.88
C HIS A 143 -13.86 7.14 13.72
N LYS A 144 -14.90 6.50 13.17
CA LYS A 144 -16.24 7.08 13.00
C LYS A 144 -16.91 7.39 14.32
N ASP A 145 -16.87 6.47 15.26
CA ASP A 145 -17.52 6.58 16.58
C ASP A 145 -16.91 7.72 17.39
N ASN A 146 -15.62 8.00 17.22
CA ASN A 146 -14.93 9.12 17.87
C ASN A 146 -15.05 10.45 17.12
N GLY A 147 -15.64 10.48 15.93
CA GLY A 147 -15.74 11.68 15.09
C GLY A 147 -14.39 12.31 14.76
N ALA A 148 -13.34 11.51 14.67
CA ALA A 148 -11.98 11.98 14.45
C ALA A 148 -11.75 12.30 12.97
N GLU A 149 -10.90 13.28 12.67
CA GLU A 149 -10.46 13.57 11.30
C GLU A 149 -9.27 12.70 10.92
N ILE A 150 -8.34 12.46 11.86
CA ILE A 150 -7.17 11.61 11.68
C ILE A 150 -7.10 10.61 12.84
N GLY A 151 -7.04 9.33 12.50
CA GLY A 151 -6.82 8.24 13.45
C GLY A 151 -5.47 7.58 13.25
N ARG A 152 -4.87 7.09 14.33
CA ARG A 152 -3.64 6.29 14.30
C ARG A 152 -3.78 5.07 15.18
N ALA A 153 -3.50 3.89 14.61
CA ALA A 153 -3.35 2.68 15.40
C ALA A 153 -1.92 2.58 15.96
N HIS A 154 -1.81 2.17 17.22
CA HIS A 154 -0.57 1.72 17.82
C HIS A 154 -0.58 0.20 17.83
N VAL A 155 0.46 -0.40 17.28
CA VAL A 155 0.70 -1.85 17.25
C VAL A 155 1.89 -2.16 18.14
#